data_ad0212800a1093f1a78d5ee649ede4fe
#
_entry.id   ad0212800a1093f1a78d5ee649ede4fe
#
_cell.length_a   1.000
_cell.length_b   1.000
_cell.length_c   1.000
_cell.angle_alpha   90.00
_cell.angle_beta   90.00
_cell.angle_gamma   90.00
#
_symmetry.space_group_name_H-M   'P 1'
#
loop_
_entity.id
_entity.type
_entity.pdbx_description
1 polymer ?
#
loop_
_entity_poly.entity_id
_entity_poly.type
_entity_poly.pdbx_seq_one_letter_code
_entity_poly.pdbx_strand_id
1 'polypeptide(L)'
;MIETTAGEIAAITGGMLHDCAPATPVAGPVEFDSRQVTPGCVFLALPGARADGHDFAAGAVADGAALVIAARPVGAPAVVVEPLGAQTSNSDAFAHDPDGSGAAVLEAVGRLARRNVDELAEGGLTVVGVTGSAGKTSTKDMMATILRTAGETVAPKGSFNNEIGHPYTVLRCTRDTRYLVAELSARGVGHVAHLARIAPPRIGAVLNVGTAHIGEFGSREVIAQAKGELIEALPDAADGGVAVLNADDPLV
;
A
#
# COMPACT_ATOMS: atom_id res chain seq x y z
N MET A 1 -11.41 -1.59 5.01
CA MET A 1 -10.53 -1.72 6.18
C MET A 1 -11.34 -2.08 7.42
N ILE A 2 -10.68 -2.42 8.52
CA ILE A 2 -11.35 -2.61 9.82
C ILE A 2 -11.96 -1.28 10.29
N GLU A 3 -13.13 -1.34 10.91
CA GLU A 3 -13.76 -0.16 11.52
C GLU A 3 -12.84 0.47 12.57
N THR A 4 -12.76 1.79 12.56
CA THR A 4 -11.89 2.57 13.43
C THR A 4 -12.53 3.96 13.69
N THR A 5 -11.83 4.83 14.40
CA THR A 5 -12.25 6.22 14.63
C THR A 5 -11.23 7.20 14.05
N ALA A 6 -11.67 8.44 13.81
CA ALA A 6 -10.77 9.50 13.37
C ALA A 6 -9.60 9.73 14.35
N GLY A 7 -9.85 9.59 15.65
CA GLY A 7 -8.82 9.71 16.69
C GLY A 7 -7.77 8.60 16.61
N GLU A 8 -8.19 7.35 16.36
CA GLU A 8 -7.28 6.23 16.16
C GLU A 8 -6.46 6.40 14.88
N ILE A 9 -7.09 6.86 13.78
CA ILE A 9 -6.36 7.18 12.54
C ILE A 9 -5.31 8.26 12.80
N ALA A 10 -5.66 9.34 13.51
CA ALA A 10 -4.70 10.38 13.86
C ALA A 10 -3.53 9.84 14.70
N ALA A 11 -3.81 8.99 15.70
CA ALA A 11 -2.77 8.37 16.53
C ALA A 11 -1.84 7.43 15.72
N ILE A 12 -2.40 6.60 14.83
CA ILE A 12 -1.64 5.66 13.98
C ILE A 12 -0.76 6.42 12.98
N THR A 13 -1.31 7.45 12.35
CA THR A 13 -0.63 8.21 11.31
C THR A 13 0.36 9.25 11.87
N GLY A 14 0.20 9.63 13.14
CA GLY A 14 0.94 10.74 13.76
C GLY A 14 0.42 12.12 13.33
N GLY A 15 -0.77 12.19 12.74
CA GLY A 15 -1.39 13.43 12.29
C GLY A 15 -2.26 14.09 13.38
N MET A 16 -2.69 15.31 13.09
CA MET A 16 -3.59 16.08 13.94
C MET A 16 -5.00 16.13 13.38
N LEU A 17 -6.01 16.04 14.27
CA LEU A 17 -7.40 16.20 13.88
C LEU A 17 -7.73 17.66 13.59
N HIS A 18 -8.43 17.91 12.49
CA HIS A 18 -9.00 19.20 12.10
C HIS A 18 -10.49 19.02 11.77
N ASP A 19 -11.32 19.91 12.29
CA ASP A 19 -12.77 19.98 12.05
C ASP A 19 -13.48 18.63 12.25
N CYS A 20 -12.97 17.79 13.16
CA CYS A 20 -13.46 16.44 13.38
C CYS A 20 -13.37 16.04 14.86
N ALA A 21 -14.41 15.36 15.38
CA ALA A 21 -14.36 14.78 16.70
C ALA A 21 -13.53 13.47 16.70
N PRO A 22 -12.71 13.20 17.74
CA PRO A 22 -11.92 11.96 17.80
C PRO A 22 -12.76 10.68 17.70
N ALA A 23 -13.99 10.70 18.21
CA ALA A 23 -14.91 9.57 18.18
C ALA A 23 -15.68 9.40 16.85
N THR A 24 -15.41 10.22 15.83
CA THR A 24 -16.06 10.08 14.52
C THR A 24 -15.75 8.70 13.93
N PRO A 25 -16.78 7.87 13.64
CA PRO A 25 -16.57 6.53 13.13
C PRO A 25 -16.12 6.55 11.66
N VAL A 26 -15.21 5.67 11.33
CA VAL A 26 -14.68 5.46 9.98
C VAL A 26 -14.75 3.97 9.66
N ALA A 27 -15.62 3.59 8.73
CA ALA A 27 -15.90 2.20 8.40
C ALA A 27 -15.83 1.89 6.89
N GLY A 28 -15.66 2.92 6.07
CA GLY A 28 -15.60 2.78 4.61
C GLY A 28 -14.21 2.45 4.07
N PRO A 29 -14.10 2.25 2.76
CA PRO A 29 -12.81 2.08 2.10
C PRO A 29 -11.99 3.36 2.10
N VAL A 30 -10.72 3.23 1.74
CA VAL A 30 -9.87 4.39 1.43
C VAL A 30 -9.96 4.66 -0.06
N GLU A 31 -10.09 5.93 -0.46
CA GLU A 31 -10.19 6.36 -1.86
C GLU A 31 -9.30 7.57 -2.13
N PHE A 32 -8.67 7.60 -3.31
CA PHE A 32 -7.88 8.76 -3.77
C PHE A 32 -8.46 9.40 -5.04
N ASP A 33 -9.47 8.79 -5.65
CA ASP A 33 -10.26 9.36 -6.74
C ASP A 33 -11.57 9.90 -6.16
N SER A 34 -11.76 11.23 -6.16
CA SER A 34 -12.95 11.88 -5.62
C SER A 34 -14.26 11.42 -6.26
N ARG A 35 -14.21 10.88 -7.49
CA ARG A 35 -15.37 10.34 -8.21
C ARG A 35 -15.81 8.95 -7.69
N GLN A 36 -14.98 8.30 -6.88
CA GLN A 36 -15.24 6.99 -6.31
C GLN A 36 -15.55 7.04 -4.81
N VAL A 37 -15.71 8.24 -4.28
CA VAL A 37 -16.11 8.45 -2.88
C VAL A 37 -17.43 7.72 -2.60
N THR A 38 -17.47 7.02 -1.48
CA THR A 38 -18.65 6.33 -0.96
C THR A 38 -18.87 6.71 0.50
N PRO A 39 -20.12 6.61 1.02
CA PRO A 39 -20.39 6.94 2.41
C PRO A 39 -19.46 6.24 3.41
N GLY A 40 -18.87 7.03 4.31
CA GLY A 40 -17.98 6.54 5.36
C GLY A 40 -16.53 6.29 4.94
N CYS A 41 -16.15 6.53 3.66
CA CYS A 41 -14.78 6.33 3.19
C CYS A 41 -13.80 7.37 3.78
N VAL A 42 -12.51 7.06 3.66
CA VAL A 42 -11.41 8.00 3.89
C VAL A 42 -10.90 8.48 2.54
N PHE A 43 -10.93 9.79 2.31
CA PHE A 43 -10.37 10.38 1.11
C PHE A 43 -8.91 10.77 1.31
N LEU A 44 -8.03 10.41 0.37
CA LEU A 44 -6.61 10.76 0.38
C LEU A 44 -6.37 11.98 -0.50
N ALA A 45 -5.95 13.08 0.10
CA ALA A 45 -5.61 14.30 -0.60
C ALA A 45 -4.16 14.22 -1.13
N LEU A 46 -4.00 13.69 -2.34
CA LEU A 46 -2.69 13.53 -2.98
C LEU A 46 -2.47 14.60 -4.05
N PRO A 47 -1.29 15.22 -4.14
CA PRO A 47 -0.93 16.06 -5.27
C PRO A 47 -0.83 15.20 -6.54
N GLY A 48 -1.36 15.69 -7.64
CA GLY A 48 -1.36 14.99 -8.92
C GLY A 48 -0.93 15.89 -10.09
N ALA A 49 -0.67 15.28 -11.24
CA ALA A 49 -0.16 15.97 -12.44
C ALA A 49 -1.07 17.08 -12.96
N ARG A 50 -2.37 17.04 -12.71
CA ARG A 50 -3.37 17.98 -13.28
C ARG A 50 -4.12 18.77 -12.21
N ALA A 51 -4.20 18.26 -11.01
CA ALA A 51 -4.94 18.86 -9.91
C ALA A 51 -4.40 18.35 -8.58
N ASP A 52 -4.53 19.19 -7.55
CA ASP A 52 -4.19 18.82 -6.18
C ASP A 52 -5.41 18.18 -5.50
N GLY A 53 -5.25 16.97 -4.96
CA GLY A 53 -6.29 16.26 -4.22
C GLY A 53 -6.85 17.04 -3.03
N HIS A 54 -6.06 17.93 -2.44
CA HIS A 54 -6.50 18.80 -1.34
C HIS A 54 -7.67 19.72 -1.76
N ASP A 55 -7.72 20.14 -3.02
CA ASP A 55 -8.77 21.02 -3.52
C ASP A 55 -10.12 20.30 -3.66
N PHE A 56 -10.12 18.97 -3.65
CA PHE A 56 -11.33 18.15 -3.73
C PHE A 56 -11.84 17.68 -2.36
N ALA A 57 -11.12 17.96 -1.27
CA ALA A 57 -11.42 17.44 0.06
C ALA A 57 -12.84 17.80 0.55
N ALA A 58 -13.23 19.08 0.42
CA ALA A 58 -14.57 19.52 0.81
C ALA A 58 -15.68 18.85 -0.02
N GLY A 59 -15.46 18.68 -1.34
CA GLY A 59 -16.36 17.95 -2.21
C GLY A 59 -16.48 16.47 -1.83
N ALA A 60 -15.35 15.81 -1.55
CA ALA A 60 -15.33 14.42 -1.11
C ALA A 60 -16.12 14.20 0.19
N VAL A 61 -16.02 15.13 1.14
CA VAL A 61 -16.83 15.08 2.38
C VAL A 61 -18.31 15.32 2.10
N ALA A 62 -18.64 16.26 1.19
CA ALA A 62 -20.02 16.49 0.78
C ALA A 62 -20.63 15.26 0.07
N ASP A 63 -19.83 14.48 -0.66
CA ASP A 63 -20.19 13.24 -1.33
C ASP A 63 -20.20 12.01 -0.37
N GLY A 64 -19.84 12.21 0.91
CA GLY A 64 -20.00 11.20 1.95
C GLY A 64 -18.73 10.65 2.57
N ALA A 65 -17.54 11.17 2.22
CA ALA A 65 -16.32 10.78 2.95
C ALA A 65 -16.44 11.17 4.42
N ALA A 66 -16.11 10.24 5.31
CA ALA A 66 -16.14 10.50 6.76
C ALA A 66 -14.93 11.32 7.24
N LEU A 67 -13.82 11.21 6.52
CA LEU A 67 -12.54 11.79 6.89
C LEU A 67 -11.66 12.00 5.66
N VAL A 68 -10.81 13.01 5.72
CA VAL A 68 -9.73 13.24 4.75
C VAL A 68 -8.38 13.01 5.43
N ILE A 69 -7.42 12.36 4.76
CA ILE A 69 -6.01 12.42 5.14
C ILE A 69 -5.33 13.42 4.21
N ALA A 70 -4.74 14.47 4.76
CA ALA A 70 -4.21 15.61 4.04
C ALA A 70 -2.88 16.08 4.64
N ALA A 71 -2.08 16.83 3.88
CA ALA A 71 -0.83 17.41 4.35
C ALA A 71 -0.98 18.90 4.77
N ARG A 72 -2.18 19.44 4.72
CA ARG A 72 -2.56 20.77 5.19
C ARG A 72 -4.04 20.81 5.58
N PRO A 73 -4.49 21.76 6.41
CA PRO A 73 -5.93 21.97 6.67
C PRO A 73 -6.70 22.20 5.36
N VAL A 74 -7.87 21.55 5.23
CA VAL A 74 -8.68 21.54 4.00
C VAL A 74 -10.10 22.09 4.21
N GLY A 75 -10.40 22.66 5.39
CA GLY A 75 -11.72 23.19 5.73
C GLY A 75 -12.82 22.11 5.77
N ALA A 76 -12.45 20.88 6.09
CA ALA A 76 -13.33 19.73 6.20
C ALA A 76 -12.75 18.75 7.24
N PRO A 77 -13.54 17.78 7.77
CA PRO A 77 -13.06 16.75 8.68
C PRO A 77 -11.80 16.05 8.14
N ALA A 78 -10.67 16.26 8.83
CA ALA A 78 -9.38 15.75 8.34
C ALA A 78 -8.45 15.31 9.48
N VAL A 79 -7.57 14.37 9.13
CA VAL A 79 -6.28 14.15 9.79
C VAL A 79 -5.21 14.81 8.95
N VAL A 80 -4.52 15.79 9.50
CA VAL A 80 -3.46 16.53 8.82
C VAL A 80 -2.11 16.02 9.30
N VAL A 81 -1.28 15.59 8.35
CA VAL A 81 0.10 15.14 8.55
C VAL A 81 1.07 16.19 8.04
N GLU A 82 2.23 16.31 8.67
CA GLU A 82 3.24 17.28 8.25
C GLU A 82 3.96 16.82 6.97
N PRO A 83 4.15 17.72 5.97
CA PRO A 83 4.93 17.42 4.78
C PRO A 83 6.35 16.95 5.13
N LEU A 84 6.86 15.95 4.39
CA LEU A 84 8.17 15.34 4.63
C LEU A 84 9.34 16.05 3.92
N GLY A 85 9.06 17.12 3.17
CA GLY A 85 10.03 17.74 2.27
C GLY A 85 10.21 16.96 0.96
N ALA A 86 10.96 17.54 0.02
CA ALA A 86 11.18 16.95 -1.29
C ALA A 86 11.79 15.55 -1.20
N GLN A 87 11.19 14.60 -1.90
CA GLN A 87 11.64 13.20 -1.92
C GLN A 87 12.67 12.96 -3.01
N THR A 88 13.67 12.15 -2.73
CA THR A 88 14.71 11.74 -3.69
C THR A 88 14.39 10.43 -4.40
N SER A 89 13.22 9.83 -4.13
CA SER A 89 12.79 8.58 -4.74
C SER A 89 12.50 8.76 -6.24
N ASN A 90 12.85 7.76 -7.06
CA ASN A 90 12.49 7.69 -8.47
C ASN A 90 11.09 7.07 -8.70
N SER A 91 10.27 6.94 -7.67
CA SER A 91 8.89 6.47 -7.80
C SER A 91 8.02 7.53 -8.47
N ASP A 92 7.21 7.11 -9.44
CA ASP A 92 6.21 7.98 -10.08
C ASP A 92 5.19 8.56 -9.07
N ALA A 93 5.03 7.91 -7.92
CA ALA A 93 4.14 8.37 -6.85
C ALA A 93 4.50 9.77 -6.33
N PHE A 94 5.77 10.18 -6.46
CA PHE A 94 6.29 11.45 -5.99
C PHE A 94 6.65 12.44 -7.11
N ALA A 95 6.34 12.10 -8.37
CA ALA A 95 6.70 12.93 -9.53
C ALA A 95 6.11 14.37 -9.50
N HIS A 96 5.02 14.56 -8.76
CA HIS A 96 4.31 15.83 -8.62
C HIS A 96 4.21 16.31 -7.17
N ASP A 97 5.18 15.94 -6.34
CA ASP A 97 5.21 16.18 -4.89
C ASP A 97 6.46 16.97 -4.47
N PRO A 98 6.56 18.25 -4.82
CA PRO A 98 7.78 19.06 -4.62
C PRO A 98 8.08 19.35 -3.14
N ASP A 99 7.09 19.34 -2.28
CA ASP A 99 7.20 19.64 -0.85
C ASP A 99 7.05 18.44 0.08
N GLY A 100 6.79 17.23 -0.49
CA GLY A 100 6.59 16.02 0.27
C GLY A 100 5.22 15.89 0.94
N SER A 101 4.24 16.67 0.51
CA SER A 101 2.85 16.56 0.96
C SER A 101 2.24 15.20 0.62
N GLY A 102 2.43 14.74 -0.63
CA GLY A 102 1.98 13.43 -1.07
C GLY A 102 2.70 12.29 -0.36
N ALA A 103 4.02 12.43 -0.18
CA ALA A 103 4.82 11.45 0.57
C ALA A 103 4.33 11.30 2.01
N ALA A 104 4.01 12.40 2.69
CA ALA A 104 3.47 12.39 4.04
C ALA A 104 2.11 11.66 4.12
N VAL A 105 1.21 11.94 3.19
CA VAL A 105 -0.10 11.25 3.10
C VAL A 105 0.10 9.77 2.82
N LEU A 106 0.99 9.38 1.90
CA LEU A 106 1.26 7.98 1.57
C LEU A 106 1.93 7.23 2.73
N GLU A 107 2.83 7.88 3.48
CA GLU A 107 3.41 7.29 4.68
C GLU A 107 2.34 7.07 5.76
N ALA A 108 1.47 8.04 5.98
CA ALA A 108 0.34 7.91 6.90
C ALA A 108 -0.58 6.73 6.53
N VAL A 109 -0.92 6.60 5.25
CA VAL A 109 -1.72 5.49 4.72
C VAL A 109 -0.98 4.16 4.85
N GLY A 110 0.33 4.14 4.64
CA GLY A 110 1.18 2.95 4.86
C GLY A 110 1.14 2.48 6.32
N ARG A 111 1.21 3.40 7.30
CA ARG A 111 1.07 3.09 8.73
C ARG A 111 -0.33 2.54 9.06
N LEU A 112 -1.37 3.12 8.48
CA LEU A 112 -2.74 2.65 8.64
C LEU A 112 -2.93 1.25 8.03
N ALA A 113 -2.38 1.01 6.84
CA ALA A 113 -2.38 -0.29 6.18
C ALA A 113 -1.62 -1.35 7.00
N ARG A 114 -0.45 -0.99 7.56
CA ARG A 114 0.31 -1.87 8.43
C ARG A 114 -0.50 -2.26 9.66
N ARG A 115 -1.11 -1.30 10.35
CA ARG A 115 -1.97 -1.56 11.52
C ARG A 115 -3.13 -2.50 11.16
N ASN A 116 -3.75 -2.29 9.99
CA ASN A 116 -4.83 -3.15 9.49
C ASN A 116 -4.36 -4.60 9.28
N VAL A 117 -3.16 -4.80 8.71
CA VAL A 117 -2.58 -6.15 8.52
C VAL A 117 -2.23 -6.80 9.85
N ASP A 118 -1.59 -6.07 10.77
CA ASP A 118 -1.18 -6.62 12.06
C ASP A 118 -2.39 -7.16 12.84
N GLU A 119 -3.50 -6.40 12.89
CA GLU A 119 -4.73 -6.84 13.54
C GLU A 119 -5.39 -8.03 12.82
N LEU A 120 -5.38 -8.05 11.49
CA LEU A 120 -5.94 -9.14 10.71
C LEU A 120 -5.08 -10.41 10.77
N ALA A 121 -3.77 -10.28 10.92
CA ALA A 121 -2.85 -11.42 11.07
C ALA A 121 -3.14 -12.21 12.34
N GLU A 122 -3.51 -11.53 13.45
CA GLU A 122 -3.99 -12.19 14.68
C GLU A 122 -5.26 -13.03 14.41
N GLY A 123 -6.10 -12.59 13.45
CA GLY A 123 -7.29 -13.30 12.98
C GLY A 123 -7.00 -14.38 11.92
N GLY A 124 -5.74 -14.58 11.53
CA GLY A 124 -5.31 -15.60 10.57
C GLY A 124 -5.17 -15.13 9.12
N LEU A 125 -5.13 -13.83 8.85
CA LEU A 125 -4.77 -13.32 7.53
C LEU A 125 -3.37 -13.83 7.12
N THR A 126 -3.26 -14.37 5.93
CA THR A 126 -1.99 -14.76 5.32
C THR A 126 -1.66 -13.83 4.15
N VAL A 127 -0.53 -13.15 4.23
CA VAL A 127 -0.01 -12.30 3.15
C VAL A 127 0.93 -13.09 2.25
N VAL A 128 0.66 -13.08 0.94
CA VAL A 128 1.48 -13.69 -0.11
C VAL A 128 2.05 -12.57 -0.97
N GLY A 129 3.37 -12.38 -0.97
CA GLY A 129 4.07 -11.42 -1.79
C GLY A 129 4.56 -12.04 -3.11
N VAL A 130 4.44 -11.31 -4.22
CA VAL A 130 4.96 -11.73 -5.53
C VAL A 130 5.78 -10.61 -6.14
N THR A 131 7.01 -10.90 -6.54
CA THR A 131 7.85 -9.99 -7.32
C THR A 131 8.52 -10.70 -8.49
N GLY A 132 9.11 -9.94 -9.40
CA GLY A 132 9.79 -10.44 -10.59
C GLY A 132 9.89 -9.34 -11.65
N SER A 133 10.74 -9.52 -12.64
CA SER A 133 10.87 -8.61 -13.78
C SER A 133 9.67 -8.72 -14.71
N ALA A 134 9.12 -9.91 -14.89
CA ALA A 134 7.95 -10.20 -15.72
C ALA A 134 7.03 -11.22 -15.04
N GLY A 135 5.76 -11.26 -15.45
CA GLY A 135 4.80 -12.28 -15.03
C GLY A 135 4.11 -12.02 -13.68
N LYS A 136 4.46 -10.95 -12.94
CA LYS A 136 3.88 -10.63 -11.62
C LYS A 136 2.36 -10.61 -11.61
N THR A 137 1.76 -9.80 -12.48
CA THR A 137 0.30 -9.60 -12.52
C THR A 137 -0.43 -10.90 -12.86
N SER A 138 0.03 -11.64 -13.88
CA SER A 138 -0.59 -12.92 -14.25
C SER A 138 -0.47 -13.95 -13.12
N THR A 139 0.69 -14.04 -12.46
CA THR A 139 0.90 -14.96 -11.33
C THR A 139 0.02 -14.57 -10.15
N LYS A 140 -0.02 -13.30 -9.80
CA LYS A 140 -0.90 -12.77 -8.76
C LYS A 140 -2.39 -13.11 -9.04
N ASP A 141 -2.86 -12.94 -10.30
CA ASP A 141 -4.24 -13.24 -10.68
C ASP A 141 -4.56 -14.75 -10.58
N MET A 142 -3.63 -15.61 -11.00
CA MET A 142 -3.74 -17.06 -10.84
C MET A 142 -3.78 -17.46 -9.36
N MET A 143 -2.85 -16.95 -8.55
CA MET A 143 -2.81 -17.21 -7.10
C MET A 143 -4.10 -16.76 -6.43
N ALA A 144 -4.57 -15.55 -6.71
CA ALA A 144 -5.82 -15.04 -6.14
C ALA A 144 -7.02 -15.90 -6.55
N THR A 145 -7.06 -16.40 -7.79
CA THR A 145 -8.14 -17.26 -8.26
C THR A 145 -8.15 -18.60 -7.51
N ILE A 146 -6.98 -19.19 -7.29
CA ILE A 146 -6.85 -20.45 -6.54
C ILE A 146 -7.23 -20.23 -5.06
N LEU A 147 -6.68 -19.18 -4.43
CA LEU A 147 -6.90 -18.92 -3.00
C LEU A 147 -8.34 -18.56 -2.67
N ARG A 148 -9.09 -17.96 -3.59
CA ARG A 148 -10.56 -17.75 -3.43
C ARG A 148 -11.35 -19.04 -3.24
N THR A 149 -10.83 -20.17 -3.66
CA THR A 149 -11.47 -21.48 -3.38
C THR A 149 -11.29 -21.92 -1.93
N ALA A 150 -10.30 -21.34 -1.23
CA ALA A 150 -9.94 -21.69 0.16
C ALA A 150 -10.38 -20.62 1.17
N GLY A 151 -10.72 -19.42 0.73
CA GLY A 151 -11.18 -18.33 1.60
C GLY A 151 -11.27 -16.99 0.90
N GLU A 152 -11.85 -16.00 1.60
CA GLU A 152 -11.91 -14.65 1.07
C GLU A 152 -10.50 -14.12 0.78
N THR A 153 -10.32 -13.63 -0.44
CA THR A 153 -9.00 -13.24 -0.96
C THR A 153 -9.04 -11.86 -1.58
N VAL A 154 -8.21 -10.98 -1.06
CA VAL A 154 -7.95 -9.66 -1.62
C VAL A 154 -6.69 -9.70 -2.49
N ALA A 155 -6.76 -9.10 -3.67
CA ALA A 155 -5.62 -8.90 -4.56
C ALA A 155 -5.79 -7.57 -5.31
N PRO A 156 -4.69 -6.90 -5.74
CA PRO A 156 -4.78 -5.63 -6.44
C PRO A 156 -5.49 -5.78 -7.79
N LYS A 157 -6.27 -4.77 -8.15
CA LYS A 157 -6.80 -4.64 -9.53
C LYS A 157 -5.66 -4.21 -10.44
N GLY A 158 -5.47 -4.92 -11.56
CA GLY A 158 -4.36 -4.62 -12.46
C GLY A 158 -3.02 -4.69 -11.74
N SER A 159 -2.17 -3.68 -11.92
CA SER A 159 -0.82 -3.57 -11.36
C SER A 159 -0.73 -2.51 -10.25
N PHE A 160 -1.67 -2.48 -9.29
CA PHE A 160 -1.58 -1.62 -8.10
C PHE A 160 -0.51 -2.17 -7.13
N ASN A 161 0.77 -1.94 -7.48
CA ASN A 161 1.94 -2.60 -6.91
C ASN A 161 3.03 -1.63 -6.40
N ASN A 162 2.71 -0.34 -6.32
CA ASN A 162 3.60 0.74 -5.88
C ASN A 162 3.12 1.37 -4.56
N GLU A 163 3.74 2.47 -4.15
CA GLU A 163 3.52 3.20 -2.90
C GLU A 163 2.08 3.71 -2.72
N ILE A 164 1.32 3.86 -3.80
CA ILE A 164 -0.11 4.23 -3.77
C ILE A 164 -0.97 2.97 -3.78
N GLY A 165 -0.77 2.11 -4.76
CA GLY A 165 -1.64 0.97 -5.04
C GLY A 165 -1.56 -0.15 -4.00
N HIS A 166 -0.37 -0.34 -3.41
CA HIS A 166 -0.17 -1.39 -2.43
C HIS A 166 -0.95 -1.13 -1.12
N PRO A 167 -0.76 0.00 -0.39
CA PRO A 167 -1.53 0.26 0.81
C PRO A 167 -3.03 0.42 0.53
N TYR A 168 -3.43 0.97 -0.62
CA TYR A 168 -4.82 0.99 -1.07
C TYR A 168 -5.43 -0.42 -1.15
N THR A 169 -4.68 -1.39 -1.70
CA THR A 169 -5.12 -2.79 -1.77
C THR A 169 -5.20 -3.42 -0.37
N VAL A 170 -4.19 -3.20 0.45
CA VAL A 170 -4.12 -3.70 1.83
C VAL A 170 -5.30 -3.25 2.67
N LEU A 171 -5.70 -1.98 2.56
CA LEU A 171 -6.84 -1.40 3.29
C LEU A 171 -8.21 -1.90 2.80
N ARG A 172 -8.27 -2.72 1.76
CA ARG A 172 -9.50 -3.44 1.36
C ARG A 172 -9.70 -4.74 2.13
N CYS A 173 -8.69 -5.22 2.86
CA CYS A 173 -8.82 -6.39 3.72
C CYS A 173 -9.74 -6.09 4.92
N THR A 174 -10.61 -7.04 5.22
CA THR A 174 -11.56 -7.02 6.34
C THR A 174 -11.33 -8.22 7.25
N ARG A 175 -12.10 -8.34 8.33
CA ARG A 175 -12.00 -9.49 9.25
C ARG A 175 -12.35 -10.83 8.60
N ASP A 176 -13.05 -10.82 7.47
CA ASP A 176 -13.38 -12.02 6.70
C ASP A 176 -12.25 -12.45 5.75
N THR A 177 -11.30 -11.53 5.45
CA THR A 177 -10.22 -11.80 4.52
C THR A 177 -9.22 -12.80 5.09
N ARG A 178 -9.03 -13.91 4.37
CA ARG A 178 -8.10 -14.99 4.74
C ARG A 178 -6.76 -14.86 4.03
N TYR A 179 -6.76 -14.29 2.83
CA TYR A 179 -5.56 -14.14 2.00
C TYR A 179 -5.48 -12.75 1.38
N LEU A 180 -4.28 -12.17 1.48
CA LEU A 180 -3.89 -10.99 0.71
C LEU A 180 -2.79 -11.42 -0.26
N VAL A 181 -3.04 -11.33 -1.57
CA VAL A 181 -2.00 -11.54 -2.60
C VAL A 181 -1.50 -10.18 -3.03
N ALA A 182 -0.30 -9.82 -2.63
CA ALA A 182 0.34 -8.55 -2.91
C ALA A 182 1.34 -8.66 -4.08
N GLU A 183 1.18 -7.83 -5.09
CA GLU A 183 2.18 -7.63 -6.13
C GLU A 183 3.13 -6.51 -5.68
N LEU A 184 4.45 -6.79 -5.61
CA LEU A 184 5.45 -5.83 -5.19
C LEU A 184 6.36 -5.47 -6.38
N SER A 185 6.36 -4.19 -6.76
CA SER A 185 7.23 -3.67 -7.81
C SER A 185 8.41 -2.91 -7.23
N ALA A 186 9.46 -2.75 -8.02
CA ALA A 186 10.62 -1.95 -7.68
C ALA A 186 11.18 -1.23 -8.90
N ARG A 187 11.67 -0.01 -8.70
CA ARG A 187 12.53 0.75 -9.61
C ARG A 187 13.91 1.03 -8.99
N GLY A 188 14.16 0.52 -7.79
CA GLY A 188 15.40 0.68 -7.05
C GLY A 188 15.44 -0.26 -5.84
N VAL A 189 16.62 -0.37 -5.24
CA VAL A 189 16.83 -1.06 -3.97
C VAL A 189 16.07 -0.31 -2.86
N GLY A 190 15.44 -1.05 -1.94
CA GLY A 190 14.62 -0.53 -0.85
C GLY A 190 13.12 -0.44 -1.16
N HIS A 191 12.71 -0.49 -2.44
CA HIS A 191 11.29 -0.36 -2.79
C HIS A 191 10.46 -1.58 -2.37
N VAL A 192 10.95 -2.80 -2.64
CA VAL A 192 10.25 -4.03 -2.23
C VAL A 192 10.23 -4.15 -0.71
N ALA A 193 11.35 -3.84 -0.05
CA ALA A 193 11.43 -3.80 1.41
C ALA A 193 10.44 -2.80 2.02
N HIS A 194 10.26 -1.62 1.39
CA HIS A 194 9.26 -0.63 1.84
C HIS A 194 7.84 -1.21 1.77
N LEU A 195 7.45 -1.79 0.64
CA LEU A 195 6.12 -2.39 0.46
C LEU A 195 5.90 -3.59 1.39
N ALA A 196 6.93 -4.43 1.58
CA ALA A 196 6.88 -5.56 2.50
C ALA A 196 6.72 -5.13 3.98
N ARG A 197 7.25 -3.96 4.37
CA ARG A 197 7.01 -3.40 5.71
C ARG A 197 5.56 -2.97 5.92
N ILE A 198 4.86 -2.52 4.87
CA ILE A 198 3.43 -2.17 4.94
C ILE A 198 2.56 -3.42 5.13
N ALA A 199 2.83 -4.49 4.40
CA ALA A 199 2.14 -5.76 4.53
C ALA A 199 3.16 -6.91 4.56
N PRO A 200 3.68 -7.28 5.75
CA PRO A 200 4.70 -8.30 5.88
C PRO A 200 4.23 -9.64 5.31
N PRO A 201 4.91 -10.17 4.30
CA PRO A 201 4.51 -11.43 3.69
C PRO A 201 4.95 -12.60 4.56
N ARG A 202 4.11 -13.64 4.63
CA ARG A 202 4.47 -14.95 5.16
C ARG A 202 5.00 -15.86 4.07
N ILE A 203 4.53 -15.65 2.83
CA ILE A 203 4.95 -16.39 1.64
C ILE A 203 5.45 -15.38 0.61
N GLY A 204 6.66 -15.57 0.09
CA GLY A 204 7.26 -14.69 -0.91
C GLY A 204 7.65 -15.48 -2.16
N ALA A 205 7.20 -15.02 -3.33
CA ALA A 205 7.55 -15.62 -4.61
C ALA A 205 8.39 -14.66 -5.45
N VAL A 206 9.60 -15.07 -5.85
CA VAL A 206 10.45 -14.37 -6.82
C VAL A 206 10.43 -15.15 -8.15
N LEU A 207 9.84 -14.54 -9.18
CA LEU A 207 9.56 -15.23 -10.45
C LEU A 207 10.76 -15.27 -11.37
N ASN A 208 11.45 -14.15 -11.52
CA ASN A 208 12.61 -14.02 -12.41
C ASN A 208 13.33 -12.69 -12.22
N VAL A 209 14.59 -12.64 -12.69
CA VAL A 209 15.44 -11.45 -12.77
C VAL A 209 15.81 -11.21 -14.24
N GLY A 210 14.97 -10.47 -14.94
CA GLY A 210 15.20 -10.04 -16.32
C GLY A 210 15.88 -8.67 -16.40
N THR A 211 15.63 -7.97 -17.51
CA THR A 211 16.19 -6.64 -17.81
C THR A 211 15.17 -5.49 -17.69
N ALA A 212 13.97 -5.76 -17.17
CA ALA A 212 12.98 -4.72 -16.97
C ALA A 212 13.53 -3.64 -16.03
N HIS A 213 13.39 -2.38 -16.44
CA HIS A 213 13.90 -1.20 -15.71
C HIS A 213 15.45 -1.18 -15.53
N ILE A 214 16.21 -1.90 -16.36
CA ILE A 214 17.67 -1.97 -16.22
C ILE A 214 18.34 -0.57 -16.29
N GLY A 215 17.74 0.38 -16.99
CA GLY A 215 18.22 1.77 -17.05
C GLY A 215 18.14 2.49 -15.70
N GLU A 216 17.22 2.10 -14.83
CA GLU A 216 17.05 2.65 -13.49
C GLU A 216 17.93 1.91 -12.46
N PHE A 217 18.08 0.59 -12.62
CA PHE A 217 18.85 -0.27 -11.72
C PHE A 217 20.36 -0.31 -12.04
N GLY A 218 20.75 -0.08 -13.28
CA GLY A 218 22.12 -0.15 -13.75
C GLY A 218 22.60 -1.57 -14.11
N SER A 219 22.24 -2.62 -13.33
CA SER A 219 22.63 -4.00 -13.63
C SER A 219 21.56 -5.03 -13.20
N ARG A 220 21.69 -6.27 -13.67
CA ARG A 220 20.81 -7.39 -13.28
C ARG A 220 21.03 -7.82 -11.83
N GLU A 221 22.25 -7.70 -11.33
CA GLU A 221 22.60 -8.00 -9.94
C GLU A 221 21.88 -7.04 -8.98
N VAL A 222 21.78 -5.77 -9.31
CA VAL A 222 21.01 -4.79 -8.53
C VAL A 222 19.52 -5.07 -8.62
N ILE A 223 19.01 -5.55 -9.77
CA ILE A 223 17.62 -6.01 -9.89
C ILE A 223 17.39 -7.24 -9.00
N ALA A 224 18.33 -8.20 -8.97
CA ALA A 224 18.27 -9.36 -8.09
C ALA A 224 18.24 -8.96 -6.61
N GLN A 225 19.13 -8.04 -6.19
CA GLN A 225 19.15 -7.50 -4.84
C GLN A 225 17.79 -6.89 -4.46
N ALA A 226 17.24 -6.00 -5.29
CA ALA A 226 15.96 -5.35 -5.01
C ALA A 226 14.78 -6.34 -4.92
N LYS A 227 14.82 -7.44 -5.68
CA LYS A 227 13.78 -8.49 -5.60
C LYS A 227 14.01 -9.44 -4.42
N GLY A 228 15.27 -9.67 -4.06
CA GLY A 228 15.66 -10.45 -2.88
C GLY A 228 15.13 -9.87 -1.58
N GLU A 229 14.90 -8.54 -1.51
CA GLU A 229 14.27 -7.87 -0.37
C GLU A 229 12.93 -8.49 0.03
N LEU A 230 12.19 -9.11 -0.92
CA LEU A 230 10.96 -9.84 -0.60
C LEU A 230 11.25 -11.07 0.27
N ILE A 231 12.32 -11.78 -0.01
CA ILE A 231 12.69 -12.99 0.73
C ILE A 231 13.30 -12.62 2.09
N GLU A 232 14.08 -11.55 2.13
CA GLU A 232 14.64 -11.01 3.37
C GLU A 232 13.56 -10.50 4.35
N ALA A 233 12.38 -10.13 3.83
CA ALA A 233 11.24 -9.69 4.63
C ALA A 233 10.38 -10.84 5.19
N LEU A 234 10.64 -12.08 4.82
CA LEU A 234 9.90 -13.24 5.32
C LEU A 234 10.31 -13.57 6.76
N PRO A 235 9.41 -14.13 7.57
CA PRO A 235 9.80 -14.78 8.80
C PRO A 235 10.74 -15.96 8.52
N ASP A 236 11.50 -16.38 9.53
CA ASP A 236 12.28 -17.60 9.45
C ASP A 236 11.40 -18.81 9.13
N ALA A 237 11.96 -19.83 8.47
CA ALA A 237 11.21 -21.04 8.13
C ALA A 237 10.65 -21.75 9.38
N ALA A 238 11.34 -21.64 10.52
CA ALA A 238 10.85 -22.14 11.80
C ALA A 238 9.57 -21.43 12.29
N ASP A 239 9.40 -20.16 11.90
CA ASP A 239 8.24 -19.34 12.21
C ASP A 239 7.18 -19.37 11.07
N GLY A 240 7.39 -20.24 10.09
CA GLY A 240 6.47 -20.53 8.99
C GLY A 240 6.61 -19.62 7.79
N GLY A 241 7.74 -18.94 7.61
CA GLY A 241 8.09 -18.25 6.37
C GLY A 241 8.31 -19.24 5.22
N VAL A 242 7.83 -18.89 4.02
CA VAL A 242 7.97 -19.74 2.83
C VAL A 242 8.49 -18.91 1.65
N ALA A 243 9.68 -19.26 1.16
CA ALA A 243 10.26 -18.71 -0.07
C ALA A 243 9.96 -19.63 -1.26
N VAL A 244 9.39 -19.08 -2.33
CA VAL A 244 9.15 -19.76 -3.60
C VAL A 244 10.05 -19.13 -4.66
N LEU A 245 11.07 -19.86 -5.08
CA LEU A 245 12.13 -19.37 -5.95
C LEU A 245 12.12 -20.14 -7.28
N ASN A 246 12.38 -19.43 -8.37
CA ASN A 246 12.52 -20.04 -9.69
C ASN A 246 13.92 -20.65 -9.83
N ALA A 247 14.03 -21.97 -9.74
CA ALA A 247 15.29 -22.71 -9.82
C ALA A 247 15.98 -22.65 -11.21
N ASP A 248 15.25 -22.23 -12.24
CA ASP A 248 15.79 -22.11 -13.61
C ASP A 248 16.41 -20.72 -13.87
N ASP A 249 16.28 -19.76 -12.98
CA ASP A 249 16.90 -18.43 -13.07
C ASP A 249 18.06 -18.33 -12.06
N PRO A 250 19.31 -18.27 -12.53
CA PRO A 250 20.48 -18.28 -11.67
C PRO A 250 20.65 -17.01 -10.81
N LEU A 251 19.81 -15.98 -11.02
CA LEU A 251 19.80 -14.75 -10.24
C LEU A 251 18.63 -14.69 -9.22
N VAL A 252 17.81 -15.75 -9.16
CA VAL A 252 16.78 -15.97 -8.16
C VAL A 252 17.27 -16.96 -7.11
#